data_7cd7cfb7c091735de82205de53b3b941
#
_entry.id   7cd7cfb7c091735de82205de53b3b941
#
_cell.length_a   1.000
_cell.length_b   1.000
_cell.length_c   1.000
_cell.angle_alpha   90.00
_cell.angle_beta   90.00
_cell.angle_gamma   90.00
#
_symmetry.space_group_name_H-M   'P 1'
#
loop_
_entity.id
_entity.type
_entity.pdbx_description
1 polymer ?
#
loop_
_entity_poly.entity_id
_entity_poly.type
_entity_poly.pdbx_seq_one_letter_code
_entity_poly.pdbx_strand_id
1 'polypeptide(L)'
;ASIDSYFKAAQGRGLPLSCAELIGMGTLRTLAAGFTTGDLSPLELRDLHYHMEAALADGACGVSLGLGYAPEIFYSTDGLIRALAPLHRSGVPICVHMRQEGDGVVDALREMLEVARALQTPLEVSHLKAIGGRNTRKTVPEMLSLIEKAREDGLDVMCDVYPYTAGSTQLIHVLPPEFQEGGTEALTKRLLDDAARKEMRARMEAGSDFENITLLVGFDNVIAIGLQMDEYRRFEGKSVAEIAQTLQKDPFDTLFDLLAAEQCNTGMIDYISDEEDVKDILRAPFSGVISDATYPSGGRVHPRVYGTFARLIEKYVVQE
;
A
#
# COMPACT_ATOMS: atom_id res chain seq x y z
N ALA A 1 -5.82 -15.26 -17.13
CA ALA A 1 -4.53 -14.75 -17.64
C ALA A 1 -3.42 -15.35 -16.78
N SER A 2 -2.26 -15.66 -17.34
CA SER A 2 -1.08 -16.14 -16.63
C SER A 2 0.06 -15.11 -16.73
N ILE A 3 1.10 -15.24 -15.92
CA ILE A 3 2.31 -14.40 -16.01
C ILE A 3 2.95 -14.55 -17.39
N ASP A 4 3.03 -15.77 -17.94
CA ASP A 4 3.51 -16.01 -19.30
C ASP A 4 2.69 -15.23 -20.35
N SER A 5 1.35 -15.20 -20.23
CA SER A 5 0.51 -14.43 -21.15
C SER A 5 0.72 -12.92 -21.03
N TYR A 6 1.00 -12.42 -19.82
CA TYR A 6 1.37 -11.03 -19.58
C TYR A 6 2.70 -10.68 -20.27
N PHE A 7 3.74 -11.48 -20.06
CA PHE A 7 5.04 -11.25 -20.71
C PHE A 7 4.96 -11.30 -22.24
N LYS A 8 4.21 -12.22 -22.81
CA LYS A 8 3.97 -12.27 -24.26
C LYS A 8 3.29 -11.01 -24.78
N ALA A 9 2.30 -10.50 -24.05
CA ALA A 9 1.61 -9.26 -24.41
C ALA A 9 2.53 -8.04 -24.28
N ALA A 10 3.35 -7.98 -23.23
CA ALA A 10 4.32 -6.92 -23.00
C ALA A 10 5.41 -6.90 -24.11
N GLN A 11 5.98 -8.06 -24.45
CA GLN A 11 6.95 -8.20 -25.55
C GLN A 11 6.35 -7.78 -26.90
N GLY A 12 5.10 -8.17 -27.15
CA GLY A 12 4.40 -7.82 -28.40
C GLY A 12 4.19 -6.30 -28.56
N ARG A 13 4.22 -5.53 -27.48
CA ARG A 13 4.14 -4.06 -27.50
C ARG A 13 5.49 -3.37 -27.65
N GLY A 14 6.60 -4.11 -27.54
CA GLY A 14 7.94 -3.55 -27.67
C GLY A 14 8.32 -2.65 -26.49
N LEU A 15 8.45 -3.21 -25.28
CA LEU A 15 8.89 -2.45 -24.11
C LEU A 15 10.30 -1.92 -24.29
N PRO A 16 10.58 -0.65 -23.93
CA PRO A 16 11.89 -0.03 -24.04
C PRO A 16 12.90 -0.51 -22.99
N LEU A 17 12.42 -1.18 -21.93
CA LEU A 17 13.21 -1.68 -20.80
C LEU A 17 12.89 -3.14 -20.52
N SER A 18 13.80 -3.83 -19.84
CA SER A 18 13.52 -5.15 -19.27
C SER A 18 12.46 -5.04 -18.19
N CYS A 19 11.58 -6.03 -18.13
CA CYS A 19 10.50 -6.11 -17.14
C CYS A 19 10.67 -7.39 -16.32
N ALA A 20 10.55 -7.27 -15.01
CA ALA A 20 10.40 -8.37 -14.07
C ALA A 20 9.10 -8.15 -13.30
N GLU A 21 8.35 -9.20 -13.04
CA GLU A 21 7.01 -9.10 -12.46
C GLU A 21 6.93 -9.86 -11.14
N LEU A 22 6.29 -9.24 -10.15
CA LEU A 22 5.92 -9.88 -8.90
C LEU A 22 4.47 -10.36 -8.99
N ILE A 23 4.18 -11.56 -8.46
CA ILE A 23 2.80 -11.99 -8.34
C ILE A 23 2.16 -11.36 -7.10
N GLY A 24 1.05 -10.64 -7.28
CA GLY A 24 0.32 -9.98 -6.19
C GLY A 24 -0.48 -10.97 -5.35
N MET A 25 -0.19 -11.01 -4.05
CA MET A 25 -0.87 -11.88 -3.09
C MET A 25 -2.36 -11.53 -2.95
N GLY A 26 -2.70 -10.23 -2.99
CA GLY A 26 -4.10 -9.78 -2.99
C GLY A 26 -4.89 -10.32 -4.17
N THR A 27 -4.27 -10.42 -5.35
CA THR A 27 -4.87 -11.04 -6.53
C THR A 27 -5.10 -12.53 -6.31
N LEU A 28 -4.11 -13.25 -5.77
CA LEU A 28 -4.23 -14.68 -5.47
C LEU A 28 -5.29 -14.95 -4.41
N ARG A 29 -5.31 -14.15 -3.34
CA ARG A 29 -6.31 -14.24 -2.28
C ARG A 29 -7.73 -13.99 -2.82
N THR A 30 -7.90 -12.94 -3.63
CA THR A 30 -9.21 -12.63 -4.23
C THR A 30 -9.69 -13.75 -5.15
N LEU A 31 -8.77 -14.38 -5.88
CA LEU A 31 -9.10 -15.52 -6.73
C LEU A 31 -9.56 -16.75 -5.92
N ALA A 32 -8.91 -17.02 -4.79
CA ALA A 32 -9.19 -18.19 -3.95
C ALA A 32 -10.42 -18.01 -3.05
N ALA A 33 -10.65 -16.80 -2.50
CA ALA A 33 -11.65 -16.56 -1.44
C ALA A 33 -12.48 -15.27 -1.62
N GLY A 34 -12.20 -14.46 -2.64
CA GLY A 34 -12.84 -13.15 -2.78
C GLY A 34 -12.39 -12.14 -1.72
N PHE A 35 -13.21 -11.11 -1.49
CA PHE A 35 -12.98 -10.07 -0.47
C PHE A 35 -13.59 -10.50 0.88
N THR A 36 -13.14 -11.63 1.42
CA THR A 36 -13.56 -12.15 2.72
C THR A 36 -12.61 -11.76 3.84
N THR A 37 -13.12 -11.70 5.06
CA THR A 37 -12.33 -11.46 6.27
C THR A 37 -11.70 -12.75 6.81
N GLY A 38 -10.64 -12.61 7.63
CA GLY A 38 -9.97 -13.72 8.32
C GLY A 38 -8.99 -14.51 7.45
N ASP A 39 -8.46 -15.57 8.03
CA ASP A 39 -7.50 -16.47 7.37
C ASP A 39 -8.19 -17.42 6.38
N LEU A 40 -7.43 -17.88 5.39
CA LEU A 40 -7.92 -18.82 4.38
C LEU A 40 -8.11 -20.22 4.96
N SER A 41 -9.17 -20.90 4.54
CA SER A 41 -9.41 -22.30 4.81
C SER A 41 -8.37 -23.21 4.12
N PRO A 42 -8.24 -24.49 4.52
CA PRO A 42 -7.30 -25.41 3.86
C PRO A 42 -7.55 -25.62 2.35
N LEU A 43 -8.80 -25.44 1.89
CA LEU A 43 -9.14 -25.54 0.45
C LEU A 43 -8.65 -24.32 -0.28
N GLU A 44 -8.96 -23.13 0.22
CA GLU A 44 -8.55 -21.85 -0.34
C GLU A 44 -7.02 -21.70 -0.36
N LEU A 45 -6.33 -22.16 0.70
CA LEU A 45 -4.85 -22.22 0.73
C LEU A 45 -4.30 -23.10 -0.40
N ARG A 46 -4.88 -24.26 -0.68
CA ARG A 46 -4.44 -25.11 -1.79
C ARG A 46 -4.59 -24.44 -3.14
N ASP A 47 -5.71 -23.75 -3.35
CA ASP A 47 -5.96 -23.01 -4.58
C ASP A 47 -4.97 -21.85 -4.74
N LEU A 48 -4.73 -21.10 -3.67
CA LEU A 48 -3.75 -20.01 -3.64
C LEU A 48 -2.34 -20.52 -3.93
N HIS A 49 -1.90 -21.60 -3.28
CA HIS A 49 -0.58 -22.23 -3.50
C HIS A 49 -0.41 -22.69 -4.95
N TYR A 50 -1.42 -23.36 -5.51
CA TYR A 50 -1.40 -23.80 -6.91
C TYR A 50 -1.17 -22.62 -7.87
N HIS A 51 -1.87 -21.52 -7.68
CA HIS A 51 -1.73 -20.33 -8.53
C HIS A 51 -0.42 -19.59 -8.30
N MET A 52 0.09 -19.56 -7.07
CA MET A 52 1.40 -18.98 -6.76
C MET A 52 2.52 -19.76 -7.44
N GLU A 53 2.54 -21.07 -7.27
CA GLU A 53 3.55 -21.96 -7.88
C GLU A 53 3.50 -21.88 -9.41
N ALA A 54 2.30 -21.82 -10.00
CA ALA A 54 2.14 -21.65 -11.45
C ALA A 54 2.70 -20.30 -11.94
N ALA A 55 2.45 -19.20 -11.20
CA ALA A 55 2.96 -17.88 -11.55
C ALA A 55 4.49 -17.81 -11.46
N LEU A 56 5.08 -18.42 -10.44
CA LEU A 56 6.54 -18.53 -10.29
C LEU A 56 7.16 -19.37 -11.42
N ALA A 57 6.53 -20.49 -11.78
CA ALA A 57 6.95 -21.31 -12.92
C ALA A 57 6.86 -20.57 -14.26
N ASP A 58 5.89 -19.67 -14.43
CA ASP A 58 5.71 -18.78 -15.59
C ASP A 58 6.75 -17.64 -15.63
N GLY A 59 7.57 -17.45 -14.58
CA GLY A 59 8.66 -16.48 -14.55
C GLY A 59 8.43 -15.26 -13.67
N ALA A 60 7.44 -15.26 -12.76
CA ALA A 60 7.37 -14.24 -11.72
C ALA A 60 8.64 -14.30 -10.85
N CYS A 61 9.23 -13.14 -10.55
CA CYS A 61 10.51 -13.05 -9.84
C CYS A 61 10.37 -12.92 -8.32
N GLY A 62 9.15 -12.81 -7.80
CA GLY A 62 8.84 -12.67 -6.38
C GLY A 62 7.35 -12.60 -6.12
N VAL A 63 6.99 -12.40 -4.86
CA VAL A 63 5.60 -12.23 -4.39
C VAL A 63 5.46 -10.88 -3.73
N SER A 64 4.45 -10.10 -4.12
CA SER A 64 4.14 -8.81 -3.49
C SER A 64 2.94 -8.90 -2.55
N LEU A 65 3.02 -8.18 -1.43
CA LEU A 65 2.00 -8.08 -0.40
C LEU A 65 1.57 -6.64 -0.20
N GLY A 66 0.28 -6.43 0.00
CA GLY A 66 -0.29 -5.14 0.40
C GLY A 66 -1.09 -5.28 1.70
N LEU A 67 -0.40 -5.50 2.83
CA LEU A 67 -1.02 -5.82 4.11
C LEU A 67 -1.82 -4.68 4.73
N GLY A 68 -1.63 -3.43 4.28
CA GLY A 68 -2.47 -2.29 4.63
C GLY A 68 -3.83 -2.29 3.91
N TYR A 69 -4.04 -3.17 2.94
CA TYR A 69 -5.18 -3.15 2.03
C TYR A 69 -6.08 -4.38 2.17
N ALA A 70 -7.40 -4.18 2.04
CA ALA A 70 -8.33 -5.30 1.93
C ALA A 70 -8.18 -6.01 0.56
N PRO A 71 -8.21 -7.35 0.51
CA PRO A 71 -8.49 -8.26 1.61
C PRO A 71 -7.24 -8.76 2.38
N GLU A 72 -6.02 -8.34 2.05
CA GLU A 72 -4.79 -8.88 2.67
C GLU A 72 -4.64 -8.48 4.14
N ILE A 73 -5.17 -7.31 4.51
CA ILE A 73 -5.16 -6.82 5.90
C ILE A 73 -5.81 -7.80 6.89
N PHE A 74 -6.68 -8.68 6.42
CA PHE A 74 -7.40 -9.64 7.25
C PHE A 74 -6.62 -10.92 7.60
N TYR A 75 -5.41 -11.09 7.06
CA TYR A 75 -4.55 -12.20 7.50
C TYR A 75 -4.07 -11.99 8.94
N SER A 76 -4.12 -13.05 9.76
CA SER A 76 -3.25 -13.15 10.92
C SER A 76 -1.80 -13.42 10.47
N THR A 77 -0.81 -13.17 11.34
CA THR A 77 0.60 -13.49 11.04
C THR A 77 0.79 -14.97 10.72
N ASP A 78 0.14 -15.87 11.49
CA ASP A 78 0.14 -17.31 11.21
C ASP A 78 -0.55 -17.67 9.89
N GLY A 79 -1.67 -17.00 9.59
CA GLY A 79 -2.37 -17.14 8.31
C GLY A 79 -1.51 -16.73 7.12
N LEU A 80 -0.77 -15.64 7.29
CA LEU A 80 0.17 -15.14 6.27
C LEU A 80 1.32 -16.12 6.04
N ILE A 81 1.93 -16.66 7.11
CA ILE A 81 2.98 -17.69 7.02
C ILE A 81 2.46 -18.93 6.28
N ARG A 82 1.23 -19.38 6.59
CA ARG A 82 0.61 -20.51 5.86
C ARG A 82 0.36 -20.18 4.39
N ALA A 83 -0.12 -18.99 4.10
CA ALA A 83 -0.39 -18.57 2.73
C ALA A 83 0.88 -18.48 1.88
N LEU A 84 2.00 -18.09 2.48
CA LEU A 84 3.31 -17.98 1.84
C LEU A 84 4.16 -19.24 1.94
N ALA A 85 3.64 -20.36 2.47
CA ALA A 85 4.39 -21.60 2.69
C ALA A 85 5.17 -22.13 1.45
N PRO A 86 4.69 -21.97 0.19
CA PRO A 86 5.47 -22.36 -0.99
C PRO A 86 6.82 -21.64 -1.12
N LEU A 87 6.99 -20.48 -0.48
CA LEU A 87 8.24 -19.71 -0.52
C LEU A 87 9.30 -20.19 0.46
N HIS A 88 8.97 -21.17 1.34
CA HIS A 88 9.92 -21.64 2.34
C HIS A 88 11.22 -22.13 1.70
N ARG A 89 12.35 -21.48 2.02
CA ARG A 89 13.70 -21.75 1.48
C ARG A 89 13.80 -21.71 -0.05
N SER A 90 12.88 -21.05 -0.71
CA SER A 90 12.88 -20.96 -2.18
C SER A 90 13.91 -19.98 -2.72
N GLY A 91 14.35 -19.01 -1.93
CA GLY A 91 15.14 -17.86 -2.39
C GLY A 91 14.29 -16.81 -3.16
N VAL A 92 13.00 -17.02 -3.29
CA VAL A 92 12.07 -16.07 -3.93
C VAL A 92 11.73 -14.95 -2.95
N PRO A 93 11.96 -13.67 -3.29
CA PRO A 93 11.72 -12.57 -2.38
C PRO A 93 10.23 -12.29 -2.14
N ILE A 94 9.94 -11.83 -0.92
CA ILE A 94 8.68 -11.19 -0.55
C ILE A 94 8.92 -9.68 -0.57
N CYS A 95 8.10 -8.93 -1.32
CA CYS A 95 8.09 -7.47 -1.33
C CYS A 95 6.80 -7.00 -0.65
N VAL A 96 6.89 -6.13 0.36
CA VAL A 96 5.73 -5.83 1.20
C VAL A 96 5.47 -4.35 1.41
N HIS A 97 4.24 -3.92 1.09
CA HIS A 97 3.61 -2.79 1.76
C HIS A 97 3.10 -3.28 3.11
N MET A 98 3.68 -2.79 4.20
CA MET A 98 3.41 -3.27 5.55
C MET A 98 1.96 -3.03 5.99
N ARG A 99 1.53 -3.74 7.05
CA ARG A 99 0.17 -3.66 7.60
C ARG A 99 -0.19 -2.28 8.11
N GLN A 100 0.77 -1.56 8.66
CA GLN A 100 0.67 -0.16 9.08
C GLN A 100 1.98 0.56 8.79
N GLU A 101 1.87 1.82 8.42
CA GLU A 101 3.01 2.71 8.20
C GLU A 101 2.94 3.95 9.11
N GLY A 102 1.89 4.04 9.96
CA GLY A 102 1.68 5.06 10.99
C GLY A 102 2.11 4.60 12.38
N ASP A 103 1.18 4.65 13.34
CA ASP A 103 1.46 4.36 14.76
C ASP A 103 1.94 2.93 15.02
N GLY A 104 1.50 1.96 14.20
CA GLY A 104 1.87 0.56 14.30
C GLY A 104 3.04 0.15 13.40
N VAL A 105 3.75 1.08 12.78
CA VAL A 105 4.76 0.77 11.74
C VAL A 105 5.89 -0.11 12.25
N VAL A 106 6.36 0.09 13.48
CA VAL A 106 7.44 -0.71 14.06
C VAL A 106 7.00 -2.15 14.32
N ASP A 107 5.76 -2.34 14.78
CA ASP A 107 5.21 -3.68 15.01
C ASP A 107 4.89 -4.38 13.67
N ALA A 108 4.43 -3.65 12.66
CA ALA A 108 4.27 -4.16 11.31
C ALA A 108 5.60 -4.63 10.69
N LEU A 109 6.69 -3.90 10.92
CA LEU A 109 8.02 -4.34 10.51
C LEU A 109 8.46 -5.61 11.27
N ARG A 110 8.24 -5.68 12.58
CA ARG A 110 8.54 -6.89 13.38
C ARG A 110 7.76 -8.10 12.88
N GLU A 111 6.48 -7.94 12.55
CA GLU A 111 5.65 -8.98 11.93
C GLU A 111 6.32 -9.52 10.65
N MET A 112 6.74 -8.66 9.74
CA MET A 112 7.35 -9.10 8.49
C MET A 112 8.71 -9.75 8.67
N LEU A 113 9.52 -9.27 9.62
CA LEU A 113 10.77 -9.92 10.00
C LEU A 113 10.53 -11.34 10.59
N GLU A 114 9.44 -11.52 11.35
CA GLU A 114 9.02 -12.84 11.85
C GLU A 114 8.60 -13.76 10.70
N VAL A 115 7.76 -13.30 9.78
CA VAL A 115 7.33 -14.04 8.59
C VAL A 115 8.53 -14.49 7.75
N ALA A 116 9.45 -13.57 7.47
CA ALA A 116 10.64 -13.87 6.68
C ALA A 116 11.56 -14.89 7.36
N ARG A 117 11.73 -14.82 8.70
CA ARG A 117 12.47 -15.82 9.48
C ARG A 117 11.79 -17.18 9.44
N ALA A 118 10.48 -17.24 9.62
CA ALA A 118 9.72 -18.49 9.58
C ALA A 118 9.83 -19.18 8.21
N LEU A 119 9.82 -18.42 7.14
CA LEU A 119 9.90 -18.90 5.76
C LEU A 119 11.35 -19.07 5.26
N GLN A 120 12.34 -18.50 5.95
CA GLN A 120 13.74 -18.47 5.52
C GLN A 120 13.89 -17.98 4.06
N THR A 121 13.22 -16.86 3.75
CA THR A 121 13.16 -16.27 2.42
C THR A 121 13.56 -14.79 2.46
N PRO A 122 14.12 -14.20 1.39
CA PRO A 122 14.44 -12.78 1.32
C PRO A 122 13.21 -11.91 1.53
N LEU A 123 13.40 -10.77 2.20
CA LEU A 123 12.37 -9.76 2.44
C LEU A 123 12.79 -8.41 1.88
N GLU A 124 11.94 -7.79 1.12
CA GLU A 124 12.03 -6.39 0.73
C GLU A 124 10.86 -5.62 1.37
N VAL A 125 11.19 -4.57 2.14
CA VAL A 125 10.21 -3.68 2.76
C VAL A 125 10.02 -2.49 1.84
N SER A 126 8.93 -2.49 1.08
CA SER A 126 8.65 -1.50 0.04
C SER A 126 8.35 -0.13 0.62
N HIS A 127 8.85 0.93 -0.03
CA HIS A 127 8.59 2.35 0.24
C HIS A 127 8.59 2.69 1.74
N LEU A 128 9.64 2.27 2.47
CA LEU A 128 9.75 2.46 3.93
C LEU A 128 9.50 3.92 4.32
N LYS A 129 8.59 4.14 5.27
CA LYS A 129 8.23 5.47 5.78
C LYS A 129 7.59 5.40 7.15
N ALA A 130 7.43 6.57 7.78
CA ALA A 130 6.64 6.76 8.99
C ALA A 130 5.58 7.84 8.74
N ILE A 131 4.30 7.47 8.80
CA ILE A 131 3.18 8.38 8.54
C ILE A 131 2.78 9.15 9.78
N GLY A 132 2.62 10.47 9.61
CA GLY A 132 2.10 11.38 10.62
C GLY A 132 3.16 12.01 11.52
N GLY A 133 2.98 13.29 11.84
CA GLY A 133 3.97 14.11 12.56
C GLY A 133 4.39 13.61 13.96
N ARG A 134 3.61 12.71 14.56
CA ARG A 134 3.99 12.06 15.83
C ARG A 134 4.96 10.90 15.64
N ASN A 135 5.06 10.35 14.45
CA ASN A 135 5.89 9.19 14.06
C ASN A 135 7.16 9.61 13.33
N THR A 136 7.08 10.65 12.50
CA THR A 136 8.23 11.20 11.77
C THR A 136 9.37 11.58 12.71
N ARG A 137 10.61 11.42 12.25
CA ARG A 137 11.87 11.66 12.98
C ARG A 137 12.08 10.78 14.23
N LYS A 138 11.17 9.85 14.53
CA LYS A 138 11.23 8.97 15.71
C LYS A 138 11.34 7.51 15.33
N THR A 139 10.43 7.03 14.49
CA THR A 139 10.30 5.60 14.18
C THR A 139 11.22 5.13 13.06
N VAL A 140 11.60 5.99 12.12
CA VAL A 140 12.52 5.62 11.03
C VAL A 140 13.87 5.13 11.56
N PRO A 141 14.57 5.82 12.49
CA PRO A 141 15.81 5.30 13.06
C PRO A 141 15.66 3.94 13.75
N GLU A 142 14.52 3.70 14.44
CA GLU A 142 14.23 2.41 15.07
C GLU A 142 14.05 1.31 14.01
N MET A 143 13.28 1.59 12.94
CA MET A 143 13.08 0.64 11.85
C MET A 143 14.39 0.28 11.13
N LEU A 144 15.23 1.26 10.81
CA LEU A 144 16.53 1.03 10.19
C LEU A 144 17.41 0.15 11.09
N SER A 145 17.42 0.40 12.40
CA SER A 145 18.15 -0.43 13.38
C SER A 145 17.61 -1.87 13.45
N LEU A 146 16.28 -2.06 13.36
CA LEU A 146 15.69 -3.40 13.32
C LEU A 146 16.07 -4.17 12.04
N ILE A 147 16.10 -3.52 10.88
CA ILE A 147 16.54 -4.11 9.63
C ILE A 147 18.02 -4.48 9.72
N GLU A 148 18.89 -3.56 10.17
CA GLU A 148 20.31 -3.81 10.34
C GLU A 148 20.56 -5.01 11.26
N LYS A 149 19.90 -5.05 12.40
CA LYS A 149 19.98 -6.18 13.34
C LYS A 149 19.52 -7.51 12.72
N ALA A 150 18.42 -7.49 11.96
CA ALA A 150 17.94 -8.69 11.28
C ALA A 150 18.96 -9.22 10.24
N ARG A 151 19.66 -8.31 9.54
CA ARG A 151 20.73 -8.63 8.60
C ARG A 151 21.96 -9.21 9.29
N GLU A 152 22.37 -8.62 10.44
CA GLU A 152 23.45 -9.18 11.29
C GLU A 152 23.13 -10.58 11.78
N ASP A 153 21.86 -10.87 12.07
CA ASP A 153 21.35 -12.18 12.47
C ASP A 153 21.22 -13.16 11.27
N GLY A 154 21.61 -12.75 10.05
CA GLY A 154 21.68 -13.57 8.85
C GLY A 154 20.41 -13.60 8.01
N LEU A 155 19.42 -12.74 8.26
CA LEU A 155 18.24 -12.61 7.41
C LEU A 155 18.55 -11.71 6.22
N ASP A 156 18.20 -12.14 5.01
CA ASP A 156 18.31 -11.31 3.81
C ASP A 156 17.15 -10.31 3.75
N VAL A 157 17.39 -9.08 4.22
CA VAL A 157 16.40 -8.01 4.28
C VAL A 157 16.94 -6.77 3.63
N MET A 158 16.13 -6.13 2.81
CA MET A 158 16.36 -4.78 2.29
C MET A 158 15.08 -3.95 2.39
N CYS A 159 15.20 -2.66 2.17
CA CYS A 159 14.06 -1.76 1.99
C CYS A 159 14.27 -0.88 0.77
N ASP A 160 13.24 -0.15 0.38
CA ASP A 160 13.36 0.90 -0.60
C ASP A 160 12.58 2.16 -0.18
N VAL A 161 12.74 3.23 -0.94
CA VAL A 161 12.06 4.51 -0.71
C VAL A 161 11.95 5.31 -2.01
N TYR A 162 10.91 6.11 -2.13
CA TYR A 162 10.81 7.14 -3.17
C TYR A 162 11.21 8.52 -2.60
N PRO A 163 11.84 9.42 -3.40
CA PRO A 163 12.40 10.67 -2.91
C PRO A 163 11.36 11.80 -2.76
N TYR A 164 10.25 11.52 -2.07
CA TYR A 164 9.14 12.45 -1.82
C TYR A 164 8.57 12.25 -0.41
N THR A 165 8.02 13.33 0.16
CA THR A 165 7.35 13.32 1.46
C THR A 165 5.85 13.09 1.38
N ALA A 166 5.31 12.93 0.18
CA ALA A 166 3.91 12.58 -0.06
C ALA A 166 3.80 11.18 -0.64
N GLY A 167 2.74 10.46 -0.28
CA GLY A 167 2.33 9.19 -0.85
C GLY A 167 1.22 9.36 -1.89
N SER A 168 0.80 8.27 -2.50
CA SER A 168 -0.38 8.23 -3.37
C SER A 168 -0.92 6.81 -3.47
N THR A 169 -2.20 6.66 -3.17
CA THR A 169 -2.95 5.41 -3.31
C THR A 169 -4.44 5.70 -3.56
N GLN A 170 -5.30 4.70 -3.44
CA GLN A 170 -6.75 4.90 -3.55
C GLN A 170 -7.31 5.55 -2.29
N LEU A 171 -8.23 6.51 -2.45
CA LEU A 171 -8.83 7.25 -1.34
C LEU A 171 -9.62 6.36 -0.36
N ILE A 172 -10.10 5.20 -0.79
CA ILE A 172 -10.81 4.24 0.10
C ILE A 172 -9.97 3.74 1.26
N HIS A 173 -8.62 3.85 1.18
CA HIS A 173 -7.72 3.37 2.24
C HIS A 173 -7.70 4.25 3.50
N VAL A 174 -8.34 5.41 3.46
CA VAL A 174 -8.60 6.19 4.68
C VAL A 174 -9.75 5.62 5.52
N LEU A 175 -10.53 4.68 4.97
CA LEU A 175 -11.68 4.06 5.64
C LEU A 175 -11.27 2.80 6.41
N PRO A 176 -11.95 2.49 7.54
CA PRO A 176 -11.69 1.27 8.27
C PRO A 176 -11.86 0.02 7.38
N PRO A 177 -10.91 -0.92 7.39
CA PRO A 177 -10.84 -2.01 6.42
C PRO A 177 -12.03 -2.97 6.49
N GLU A 178 -12.65 -3.15 7.65
CA GLU A 178 -13.82 -4.03 7.83
C GLU A 178 -15.02 -3.60 6.95
N PHE A 179 -15.15 -2.30 6.64
CA PHE A 179 -16.20 -1.81 5.74
C PHE A 179 -15.92 -2.09 4.26
N GLN A 180 -14.72 -2.55 3.93
CA GLN A 180 -14.34 -2.90 2.56
C GLN A 180 -14.63 -4.37 2.22
N GLU A 181 -15.12 -5.17 3.19
CA GLU A 181 -15.56 -6.55 2.93
C GLU A 181 -16.62 -6.59 1.83
N GLY A 182 -16.45 -7.52 0.88
CA GLY A 182 -17.30 -7.63 -0.31
C GLY A 182 -16.90 -6.70 -1.47
N GLY A 183 -15.82 -5.93 -1.31
CA GLY A 183 -15.23 -5.08 -2.36
C GLY A 183 -15.94 -3.75 -2.57
N THR A 184 -15.57 -3.04 -3.63
CA THR A 184 -15.98 -1.64 -3.90
C THR A 184 -17.49 -1.47 -4.09
N GLU A 185 -18.18 -2.43 -4.69
CA GLU A 185 -19.66 -2.37 -4.84
C GLU A 185 -20.38 -2.43 -3.49
N ALA A 186 -19.92 -3.30 -2.59
CA ALA A 186 -20.47 -3.41 -1.24
C ALA A 186 -20.16 -2.15 -0.41
N LEU A 187 -18.93 -1.63 -0.52
CA LEU A 187 -18.52 -0.39 0.13
C LEU A 187 -19.36 0.80 -0.36
N THR A 188 -19.58 0.94 -1.67
CA THR A 188 -20.43 2.02 -2.22
C THR A 188 -21.84 1.98 -1.64
N LYS A 189 -22.43 0.79 -1.46
CA LYS A 189 -23.74 0.66 -0.82
C LYS A 189 -23.72 1.09 0.65
N ARG A 190 -22.67 0.75 1.41
CA ARG A 190 -22.48 1.20 2.80
C ARG A 190 -22.30 2.70 2.89
N LEU A 191 -21.60 3.31 1.94
CA LEU A 191 -21.42 4.76 1.86
C LEU A 191 -22.72 5.52 1.56
N LEU A 192 -23.77 4.87 1.08
CA LEU A 192 -25.11 5.44 0.86
C LEU A 192 -26.07 5.16 2.03
N ASP A 193 -25.65 4.39 3.05
CA ASP A 193 -26.45 4.03 4.22
C ASP A 193 -26.04 4.87 5.44
N ASP A 194 -27.01 5.60 6.02
CA ASP A 194 -26.74 6.51 7.14
C ASP A 194 -26.25 5.80 8.40
N ALA A 195 -26.70 4.58 8.66
CA ALA A 195 -26.27 3.81 9.83
C ALA A 195 -24.82 3.35 9.68
N ALA A 196 -24.46 2.86 8.49
CA ALA A 196 -23.11 2.46 8.18
C ALA A 196 -22.14 3.67 8.20
N ARG A 197 -22.53 4.83 7.68
CA ARG A 197 -21.75 6.07 7.77
C ARG A 197 -21.46 6.47 9.22
N LYS A 198 -22.47 6.41 10.08
CA LYS A 198 -22.33 6.74 11.51
C LYS A 198 -21.35 5.79 12.19
N GLU A 199 -21.43 4.51 11.91
CA GLU A 199 -20.53 3.51 12.48
C GLU A 199 -19.09 3.71 11.94
N MET A 200 -18.95 3.89 10.63
CA MET A 200 -17.66 4.16 9.97
C MET A 200 -16.98 5.41 10.53
N ARG A 201 -17.73 6.50 10.68
CA ARG A 201 -17.23 7.74 11.30
C ARG A 201 -16.75 7.51 12.73
N ALA A 202 -17.56 6.84 13.57
CA ALA A 202 -17.18 6.55 14.95
C ALA A 202 -15.90 5.71 15.02
N ARG A 203 -15.71 4.78 14.10
CA ARG A 203 -14.50 3.97 13.94
C ARG A 203 -13.28 4.82 13.54
N MET A 204 -13.45 5.73 12.59
CA MET A 204 -12.38 6.64 12.14
C MET A 204 -11.99 7.64 13.23
N GLU A 205 -12.92 8.12 14.05
CA GLU A 205 -12.65 9.06 15.15
C GLU A 205 -11.92 8.38 16.33
N ALA A 206 -12.16 7.11 16.57
CA ALA A 206 -11.66 6.38 17.74
C ALA A 206 -10.49 5.42 17.42
N GLY A 207 -10.35 4.98 16.17
CA GLY A 207 -9.51 3.84 15.83
C GLY A 207 -8.06 4.18 15.54
N SER A 208 -7.15 3.38 16.13
CA SER A 208 -5.72 3.38 15.81
C SER A 208 -5.20 1.96 15.52
N ASP A 209 -6.07 0.96 15.43
CA ASP A 209 -5.77 -0.44 15.13
C ASP A 209 -5.71 -0.74 13.61
N PHE A 210 -5.96 0.26 12.78
CA PHE A 210 -5.70 0.26 11.34
C PHE A 210 -4.96 1.54 10.96
N GLU A 211 -4.46 1.63 9.73
CA GLU A 211 -3.79 2.83 9.24
C GLU A 211 -4.78 3.97 8.99
N ASN A 212 -5.09 4.71 10.05
CA ASN A 212 -6.05 5.79 10.02
C ASN A 212 -5.39 7.10 9.53
N ILE A 213 -5.22 7.22 8.21
CA ILE A 213 -4.53 8.35 7.57
C ILE A 213 -5.18 9.68 7.97
N THR A 214 -6.51 9.76 8.03
CA THR A 214 -7.20 11.00 8.39
C THR A 214 -6.92 11.43 9.84
N LEU A 215 -6.72 10.49 10.76
CA LEU A 215 -6.32 10.78 12.15
C LEU A 215 -4.83 11.14 12.24
N LEU A 216 -3.98 10.54 11.41
CA LEU A 216 -2.53 10.73 11.41
C LEU A 216 -2.11 12.07 10.82
N VAL A 217 -2.75 12.51 9.74
CA VAL A 217 -2.33 13.70 8.98
C VAL A 217 -3.42 14.77 8.81
N GLY A 218 -4.67 14.46 9.11
CA GLY A 218 -5.82 15.37 8.93
C GLY A 218 -6.33 15.45 7.50
N PHE A 219 -7.57 15.90 7.34
CA PHE A 219 -8.23 16.04 6.03
C PHE A 219 -7.59 17.10 5.13
N ASP A 220 -6.81 18.04 5.70
CA ASP A 220 -6.07 19.06 4.93
C ASP A 220 -4.94 18.46 4.11
N ASN A 221 -4.40 17.33 4.53
CA ASN A 221 -3.29 16.64 3.91
C ASN A 221 -3.70 15.45 3.02
N VAL A 222 -5.00 15.22 2.86
CA VAL A 222 -5.56 14.18 1.97
C VAL A 222 -6.15 14.85 0.74
N ILE A 223 -5.47 14.76 -0.38
CA ILE A 223 -5.78 15.42 -1.65
C ILE A 223 -6.48 14.44 -2.58
N ALA A 224 -7.72 14.74 -2.98
CA ALA A 224 -8.47 13.90 -3.93
C ALA A 224 -7.97 14.11 -5.36
N ILE A 225 -7.73 13.00 -6.06
CA ILE A 225 -7.28 12.98 -7.47
C ILE A 225 -8.04 11.93 -8.29
N GLY A 226 -8.02 12.09 -9.60
CA GLY A 226 -8.67 11.13 -10.52
C GLY A 226 -10.19 11.24 -10.53
N LEU A 227 -10.74 12.42 -10.24
CA LEU A 227 -12.18 12.68 -10.16
C LEU A 227 -12.83 12.65 -11.55
N GLN A 228 -13.80 11.75 -11.74
CA GLN A 228 -14.45 11.53 -13.03
C GLN A 228 -15.85 12.17 -13.11
N MET A 229 -16.56 12.23 -11.98
CA MET A 229 -17.92 12.78 -11.94
C MET A 229 -17.91 14.29 -12.11
N ASP A 230 -18.76 14.81 -13.00
CA ASP A 230 -18.81 16.25 -13.35
C ASP A 230 -19.01 17.16 -12.14
N GLU A 231 -19.75 16.70 -11.14
CA GLU A 231 -19.99 17.42 -9.89
C GLU A 231 -18.69 17.65 -9.09
N TYR A 232 -17.79 16.65 -9.08
CA TYR A 232 -16.56 16.65 -8.27
C TYR A 232 -15.32 17.03 -9.08
N ARG A 233 -15.33 16.95 -10.41
CA ARG A 233 -14.16 17.24 -11.28
C ARG A 233 -13.51 18.60 -11.03
N ARG A 234 -14.32 19.61 -10.65
CA ARG A 234 -13.81 20.93 -10.28
C ARG A 234 -12.93 20.95 -9.03
N PHE A 235 -12.97 19.91 -8.24
CA PHE A 235 -12.17 19.74 -7.02
C PHE A 235 -10.91 18.91 -7.22
N GLU A 236 -10.59 18.54 -8.45
CA GLU A 236 -9.37 17.79 -8.78
C GLU A 236 -8.13 18.44 -8.18
N GLY A 237 -7.43 17.71 -7.29
CA GLY A 237 -6.22 18.17 -6.59
C GLY A 237 -6.50 19.12 -5.42
N LYS A 238 -7.71 19.10 -4.88
CA LYS A 238 -8.07 19.78 -3.63
C LYS A 238 -8.05 18.78 -2.47
N SER A 239 -7.74 19.29 -1.27
CA SER A 239 -7.87 18.48 -0.07
C SER A 239 -9.33 18.21 0.29
N VAL A 240 -9.59 17.12 1.00
CA VAL A 240 -10.94 16.81 1.49
C VAL A 240 -11.48 17.96 2.36
N ALA A 241 -10.62 18.61 3.16
CA ALA A 241 -10.98 19.78 3.96
C ALA A 241 -11.38 20.99 3.09
N GLU A 242 -10.64 21.31 2.02
CA GLU A 242 -11.00 22.39 1.06
C GLU A 242 -12.33 22.13 0.35
N ILE A 243 -12.57 20.86 -0.02
CA ILE A 243 -13.84 20.43 -0.64
C ILE A 243 -14.99 20.62 0.35
N ALA A 244 -14.82 20.13 1.59
CA ALA A 244 -15.80 20.26 2.67
C ALA A 244 -16.15 21.73 2.95
N GLN A 245 -15.13 22.58 3.06
CA GLN A 245 -15.32 24.01 3.23
C GLN A 245 -16.11 24.64 2.08
N THR A 246 -15.78 24.30 0.83
CA THR A 246 -16.46 24.83 -0.35
C THR A 246 -17.92 24.39 -0.43
N LEU A 247 -18.20 23.13 -0.04
CA LEU A 247 -19.54 22.56 -0.02
C LEU A 247 -20.33 22.91 1.25
N GLN A 248 -19.70 23.57 2.23
CA GLN A 248 -20.26 23.84 3.56
C GLN A 248 -20.77 22.57 4.26
N LYS A 249 -20.02 21.50 4.15
CA LYS A 249 -20.30 20.17 4.73
C LYS A 249 -19.23 19.76 5.73
N ASP A 250 -19.58 18.80 6.57
CA ASP A 250 -18.63 18.10 7.43
C ASP A 250 -17.59 17.33 6.58
N PRO A 251 -16.29 17.26 6.96
CA PRO A 251 -15.27 16.55 6.20
C PRO A 251 -15.53 15.03 6.04
N PHE A 252 -16.10 14.35 7.04
CA PHE A 252 -16.45 12.92 6.92
C PHE A 252 -17.58 12.73 5.91
N ASP A 253 -18.65 13.54 5.99
CA ASP A 253 -19.76 13.48 5.04
C ASP A 253 -19.28 13.79 3.62
N THR A 254 -18.37 14.76 3.47
CA THR A 254 -17.76 15.10 2.18
C THR A 254 -16.95 13.93 1.61
N LEU A 255 -16.14 13.26 2.44
CA LEU A 255 -15.38 12.09 2.04
C LEU A 255 -16.30 10.95 1.60
N PHE A 256 -17.35 10.66 2.37
CA PHE A 256 -18.29 9.58 2.06
C PHE A 256 -19.10 9.86 0.79
N ASP A 257 -19.58 11.12 0.60
CA ASP A 257 -20.29 11.51 -0.60
C ASP A 257 -19.41 11.44 -1.85
N LEU A 258 -18.16 11.91 -1.74
CA LEU A 258 -17.17 11.84 -2.82
C LEU A 258 -16.89 10.39 -3.23
N LEU A 259 -16.60 9.54 -2.28
CA LEU A 259 -16.33 8.12 -2.53
C LEU A 259 -17.55 7.40 -3.11
N ALA A 260 -18.75 7.69 -2.60
CA ALA A 260 -19.99 7.08 -3.12
C ALA A 260 -20.26 7.52 -4.57
N ALA A 261 -20.13 8.82 -4.87
CA ALA A 261 -20.35 9.37 -6.21
C ALA A 261 -19.36 8.80 -7.23
N GLU A 262 -18.09 8.71 -6.88
CA GLU A 262 -17.01 8.15 -7.71
C GLU A 262 -16.96 6.61 -7.70
N GLN A 263 -17.93 5.94 -7.06
CA GLN A 263 -18.02 4.48 -6.95
C GLN A 263 -16.73 3.86 -6.37
N CYS A 264 -16.14 4.53 -5.38
CA CYS A 264 -14.89 4.16 -4.73
C CYS A 264 -13.67 4.09 -5.67
N ASN A 265 -13.72 4.77 -6.82
CA ASN A 265 -12.66 4.73 -7.83
C ASN A 265 -11.85 6.03 -7.88
N THR A 266 -11.57 6.60 -6.72
CA THR A 266 -10.85 7.87 -6.56
C THR A 266 -9.48 7.61 -5.94
N GLY A 267 -8.46 8.27 -6.47
CA GLY A 267 -7.12 8.28 -5.88
C GLY A 267 -6.94 9.40 -4.85
N MET A 268 -5.85 9.31 -4.10
CA MET A 268 -5.37 10.42 -3.26
C MET A 268 -3.87 10.63 -3.43
N ILE A 269 -3.45 11.86 -3.11
CA ILE A 269 -2.07 12.18 -2.72
C ILE A 269 -2.16 12.63 -1.27
N ASP A 270 -1.34 12.07 -0.41
CA ASP A 270 -1.32 12.36 1.01
C ASP A 270 0.06 12.84 1.47
N TYR A 271 0.10 13.96 2.21
CA TYR A 271 1.33 14.50 2.77
C TYR A 271 1.60 13.83 4.12
N ILE A 272 2.50 12.85 4.14
CA ILE A 272 2.59 11.84 5.19
C ILE A 272 3.93 11.77 5.91
N SER A 273 5.04 12.22 5.30
CA SER A 273 6.40 11.94 5.78
C SER A 273 7.23 13.23 5.91
N ASP A 274 8.42 13.08 6.45
CA ASP A 274 9.42 14.13 6.64
C ASP A 274 10.61 13.95 5.72
N GLU A 275 11.21 15.05 5.26
CA GLU A 275 12.33 15.04 4.31
C GLU A 275 13.58 14.36 4.90
N GLU A 276 13.86 14.58 6.19
CA GLU A 276 15.03 13.98 6.83
C GLU A 276 14.85 12.47 7.03
N ASP A 277 13.62 11.99 7.23
CA ASP A 277 13.32 10.55 7.25
C ASP A 277 13.63 9.92 5.88
N VAL A 278 13.24 10.59 4.79
CA VAL A 278 13.58 10.15 3.41
C VAL A 278 15.11 10.07 3.23
N LYS A 279 15.85 11.08 3.70
CA LYS A 279 17.31 11.09 3.62
C LYS A 279 17.95 9.98 4.44
N ASP A 280 17.46 9.75 5.66
CA ASP A 280 18.00 8.70 6.53
C ASP A 280 17.81 7.31 5.90
N ILE A 281 16.64 7.06 5.27
CA ILE A 281 16.40 5.81 4.54
C ILE A 281 17.31 5.72 3.31
N LEU A 282 17.42 6.78 2.50
CA LEU A 282 18.29 6.80 1.32
C LEU A 282 19.77 6.53 1.63
N ARG A 283 20.25 6.89 2.84
CA ARG A 283 21.63 6.67 3.29
C ARG A 283 21.89 5.25 3.80
N ALA A 284 20.85 4.50 4.10
CA ALA A 284 21.00 3.14 4.61
C ALA A 284 21.60 2.22 3.53
N PRO A 285 22.67 1.44 3.83
CA PRO A 285 23.37 0.63 2.82
C PRO A 285 22.55 -0.54 2.26
N PHE A 286 21.41 -0.79 2.84
CA PHE A 286 20.44 -1.81 2.44
C PHE A 286 19.16 -1.21 1.83
N SER A 287 19.18 0.08 1.50
CA SER A 287 18.05 0.78 0.89
C SER A 287 18.21 0.91 -0.62
N GLY A 288 17.13 0.66 -1.35
CA GLY A 288 16.99 0.94 -2.78
C GLY A 288 16.14 2.19 -3.04
N VAL A 289 16.06 2.59 -4.32
CA VAL A 289 15.18 3.68 -4.76
C VAL A 289 14.17 3.17 -5.75
N ILE A 290 12.90 3.44 -5.48
CA ILE A 290 11.79 3.10 -6.36
C ILE A 290 10.98 4.33 -6.75
N SER A 291 10.17 4.21 -7.77
CA SER A 291 9.19 5.25 -8.11
C SER A 291 7.86 5.05 -7.40
N ASP A 292 7.50 3.81 -7.08
CA ASP A 292 6.16 3.44 -6.60
C ASP A 292 5.05 4.07 -7.47
N ALA A 293 5.29 4.08 -8.79
CA ALA A 293 4.46 4.77 -9.76
C ALA A 293 3.17 4.00 -10.03
N THR A 294 2.04 4.69 -9.91
CA THR A 294 0.73 4.21 -10.36
C THR A 294 0.23 5.12 -11.47
N TYR A 295 -0.38 4.55 -12.51
CA TYR A 295 -0.88 5.28 -13.67
C TYR A 295 -2.42 5.29 -13.64
N PRO A 296 -3.05 6.33 -13.07
CA PRO A 296 -4.50 6.45 -13.10
C PRO A 296 -4.99 6.69 -14.53
N SER A 297 -6.24 6.34 -14.80
CA SER A 297 -6.87 6.51 -16.11
C SER A 297 -7.10 7.98 -16.51
N GLY A 298 -6.92 8.93 -15.58
CA GLY A 298 -7.11 10.37 -15.80
C GLY A 298 -6.84 11.18 -14.54
N GLY A 299 -6.94 12.50 -14.66
CA GLY A 299 -6.71 13.41 -13.55
C GLY A 299 -5.24 13.70 -13.24
N ARG A 300 -4.98 14.21 -12.05
CA ARG A 300 -3.64 14.49 -11.56
C ARG A 300 -2.96 13.20 -11.10
N VAL A 301 -1.65 13.18 -11.21
CA VAL A 301 -0.80 12.07 -10.73
C VAL A 301 0.25 12.60 -9.75
N HIS A 302 0.69 11.74 -8.85
CA HIS A 302 1.82 12.06 -7.99
C HIS A 302 3.09 12.28 -8.84
N PRO A 303 3.92 13.31 -8.57
CA PRO A 303 5.13 13.61 -9.36
C PRO A 303 6.12 12.44 -9.47
N ARG A 304 6.07 11.46 -8.53
CA ARG A 304 6.93 10.27 -8.54
C ARG A 304 6.77 9.42 -9.80
N VAL A 305 5.63 9.52 -10.48
CA VAL A 305 5.38 8.80 -11.73
C VAL A 305 6.41 9.13 -12.81
N TYR A 306 6.85 10.39 -12.89
CA TYR A 306 7.76 10.85 -13.94
C TYR A 306 9.09 11.36 -13.40
N GLY A 307 9.15 11.79 -12.13
CA GLY A 307 10.26 12.59 -11.60
C GLY A 307 11.18 11.86 -10.63
N THR A 308 10.90 10.65 -10.19
CA THR A 308 11.62 9.98 -9.10
C THR A 308 13.12 9.97 -9.30
N PHE A 309 13.61 9.40 -10.38
CA PHE A 309 15.06 9.22 -10.58
C PHE A 309 15.76 10.53 -10.95
N ALA A 310 15.09 11.44 -11.68
CA ALA A 310 15.61 12.77 -11.94
C ALA A 310 15.76 13.58 -10.64
N ARG A 311 14.74 13.56 -9.77
CA ARG A 311 14.76 14.19 -8.46
C ARG A 311 15.83 13.61 -7.53
N LEU A 312 16.01 12.29 -7.54
CA LEU A 312 17.06 11.64 -6.77
C LEU A 312 18.44 12.25 -7.13
N ILE A 313 18.74 12.30 -8.43
CA ILE A 313 20.04 12.83 -8.90
C ILE A 313 20.16 14.32 -8.58
N GLU A 314 19.17 15.13 -8.96
CA GLU A 314 19.22 16.57 -8.79
C GLU A 314 19.33 16.98 -7.32
N LYS A 315 18.41 16.48 -6.48
CA LYS A 315 18.27 16.93 -5.10
C LYS A 315 19.27 16.26 -4.14
N TYR A 316 19.40 14.93 -4.22
CA TYR A 316 20.13 14.15 -3.21
C TYR A 316 21.56 13.76 -3.61
N VAL A 317 21.96 14.01 -4.86
CA VAL A 317 23.34 13.74 -5.32
C VAL A 317 24.07 15.03 -5.69
N VAL A 318 23.36 16.00 -6.33
CA VAL A 318 24.02 17.23 -6.83
C VAL A 318 23.88 18.38 -5.83
N GLN A 319 22.73 18.55 -5.16
CA GLN A 319 22.47 19.70 -4.29
C GLN A 319 22.82 19.44 -2.83
N GLU A 320 22.88 18.19 -2.37
CA GLU A 320 23.24 17.75 -1.01
C GLU A 320 24.51 16.89 -1.01
#